data_19f4a2611e5bac6ed524cc398ac51b49
#
_entry.id   19f4a2611e5bac6ed524cc398ac51b49
#
_cell.length_a   1.000
_cell.length_b   1.000
_cell.length_c   1.000
_cell.angle_alpha   90.00
_cell.angle_beta   90.00
_cell.angle_gamma   90.00
#
_symmetry.space_group_name_H-M   'P 1'
#
loop_
_entity.id
_entity.type
_entity.pdbx_description
1 polymer ?
#
loop_
_entity_poly.entity_id
_entity_poly.type
_entity_poly.pdbx_seq_one_letter_code
_entity_poly.pdbx_strand_id
1 'polypeptide(L)'
;RSASYINLPNGKYKLQIKSTNSDGVWMDNIRTLSINVLPTFWETGWAWLLYVILFVLFTGSIVYVLFYIYRLRHQVDIEQQLSNIKLRFFTDISHELRTPLTLISSPVNEVLENEDLSATAREHLTVVQKNAERMLRLMNQILDFRKIQNQKMKVLVEKTDLIPLLEKVMINFRLIAEEKKINFRLASELKSIYAWIDRDKFEKIFFNLISNAFKYTPAEKAITIEVTKQTDKVTISVVDEGIGIEPTKLRTLFQRFETLAQQN
;
A
#
# COMPACT_ATOMS: atom_id res chain seq x y z
N ARG A 1 67.85 -45.05 -28.55
CA ARG A 1 66.72 -45.22 -27.60
C ARG A 1 66.50 -43.86 -26.95
N SER A 2 65.28 -43.34 -27.04
CA SER A 2 64.82 -42.09 -26.40
C SER A 2 64.11 -42.42 -25.09
N ALA A 3 64.34 -41.67 -24.05
CA ALA A 3 63.60 -41.70 -22.77
C ALA A 3 62.83 -40.38 -22.69
N SER A 4 61.48 -40.44 -22.61
CA SER A 4 60.65 -39.26 -22.42
C SER A 4 60.00 -39.30 -21.04
N TYR A 5 60.09 -38.20 -20.32
CA TYR A 5 59.50 -38.00 -19.01
C TYR A 5 58.37 -36.98 -19.16
N ILE A 6 57.15 -37.40 -18.84
CA ILE A 6 55.97 -36.57 -18.97
C ILE A 6 55.50 -36.18 -17.57
N ASN A 7 55.08 -34.92 -17.36
CA ASN A 7 54.56 -34.39 -16.10
C ASN A 7 55.50 -34.54 -14.87
N LEU A 8 56.75 -34.05 -15.00
CA LEU A 8 57.60 -33.93 -13.83
C LEU A 8 57.05 -32.84 -12.90
N PRO A 9 56.74 -33.13 -11.62
CA PRO A 9 56.39 -32.13 -10.61
C PRO A 9 57.47 -31.08 -10.46
N ASN A 10 57.08 -29.90 -9.90
CA ASN A 10 58.08 -28.88 -9.61
C ASN A 10 59.15 -29.42 -8.66
N GLY A 11 60.42 -29.13 -8.95
CA GLY A 11 61.52 -29.63 -8.14
C GLY A 11 62.85 -29.66 -8.89
N LYS A 12 63.91 -30.08 -8.19
CA LYS A 12 65.27 -30.25 -8.73
C LYS A 12 65.51 -31.72 -9.01
N TYR A 13 65.72 -32.06 -10.24
CA TYR A 13 65.99 -33.43 -10.71
C TYR A 13 67.44 -33.51 -11.22
N LYS A 14 68.06 -34.67 -11.04
CA LYS A 14 69.39 -35.02 -11.59
C LYS A 14 69.25 -36.20 -12.53
N LEU A 15 69.34 -35.95 -13.82
CA LEU A 15 69.42 -37.04 -14.83
C LEU A 15 70.87 -37.56 -14.87
N GLN A 16 71.05 -38.85 -14.59
CA GLN A 16 72.36 -39.52 -14.65
C GLN A 16 72.39 -40.41 -15.89
N ILE A 17 73.34 -40.18 -16.76
CA ILE A 17 73.56 -40.97 -17.97
C ILE A 17 74.81 -41.77 -17.82
N LYS A 18 74.69 -43.09 -17.87
CA LYS A 18 75.84 -44.01 -17.93
C LYS A 18 75.94 -44.60 -19.32
N SER A 19 77.13 -44.85 -19.79
CA SER A 19 77.38 -45.51 -21.05
C SER A 19 78.17 -46.82 -20.85
N THR A 20 77.98 -47.76 -21.77
CA THR A 20 78.79 -49.01 -21.86
C THR A 20 79.85 -48.87 -22.95
N ASN A 21 80.98 -49.57 -22.79
CA ASN A 21 81.94 -49.69 -23.86
C ASN A 21 81.47 -50.69 -24.95
N SER A 22 82.29 -50.92 -26.00
CA SER A 22 81.95 -51.86 -27.08
C SER A 22 81.74 -53.32 -26.60
N ASP A 23 82.27 -53.68 -25.47
CA ASP A 23 82.19 -55.04 -24.91
C ASP A 23 81.07 -55.19 -23.88
N GLY A 24 80.18 -54.16 -23.74
CA GLY A 24 78.99 -54.18 -22.87
C GLY A 24 79.29 -53.91 -21.41
N VAL A 25 80.53 -53.53 -21.03
CA VAL A 25 80.93 -53.20 -19.63
C VAL A 25 80.54 -51.76 -19.33
N TRP A 26 79.82 -51.55 -18.22
CA TRP A 26 79.52 -50.21 -17.74
C TRP A 26 80.74 -49.41 -17.38
N MET A 27 80.88 -48.22 -17.99
CA MET A 27 81.94 -47.28 -17.69
C MET A 27 81.58 -46.46 -16.46
N ASP A 28 82.49 -46.17 -15.60
CA ASP A 28 82.33 -45.33 -14.36
C ASP A 28 82.11 -43.86 -14.69
N ASN A 29 82.13 -43.49 -15.94
CA ASN A 29 81.93 -42.11 -16.40
C ASN A 29 80.47 -41.78 -16.40
N ILE A 30 79.95 -41.13 -15.34
CA ILE A 30 78.59 -40.70 -15.17
C ILE A 30 78.51 -39.22 -15.57
N ARG A 31 77.70 -38.92 -16.60
CA ARG A 31 77.32 -37.52 -16.86
C ARG A 31 76.01 -37.22 -16.16
N THR A 32 75.98 -36.15 -15.37
CA THR A 32 74.81 -35.66 -14.64
C THR A 32 74.33 -34.37 -15.26
N LEU A 33 73.04 -34.34 -15.58
CA LEU A 33 72.30 -33.11 -16.01
C LEU A 33 71.36 -32.75 -14.91
N SER A 34 71.47 -31.52 -14.37
CA SER A 34 70.57 -31.00 -13.39
C SER A 34 69.40 -30.31 -14.14
N ILE A 35 68.16 -30.76 -13.90
CA ILE A 35 66.92 -30.20 -14.42
C ILE A 35 66.18 -29.54 -13.27
N ASN A 36 65.88 -28.25 -13.39
CA ASN A 36 65.13 -27.53 -12.41
C ASN A 36 63.76 -27.19 -13.01
N VAL A 37 62.70 -27.84 -12.53
CA VAL A 37 61.31 -27.56 -12.94
C VAL A 37 60.79 -26.48 -12.00
N LEU A 38 60.60 -25.29 -12.53
CA LEU A 38 60.04 -24.15 -11.79
C LEU A 38 58.53 -24.33 -11.54
N PRO A 39 58.05 -23.93 -10.36
CA PRO A 39 56.59 -23.96 -10.11
C PRO A 39 55.86 -23.03 -11.06
N THR A 40 54.70 -23.44 -11.51
CA THR A 40 53.76 -22.56 -12.23
C THR A 40 53.26 -21.46 -11.31
N PHE A 41 52.86 -20.32 -11.87
CA PHE A 41 52.36 -19.17 -11.09
C PHE A 41 51.34 -19.59 -10.02
N TRP A 42 50.44 -20.51 -10.39
CA TRP A 42 49.34 -20.99 -9.56
C TRP A 42 49.79 -21.84 -8.34
N GLU A 43 51.01 -22.38 -8.35
CA GLU A 43 51.59 -23.23 -7.30
C GLU A 43 52.51 -22.44 -6.37
N THR A 44 52.67 -21.13 -6.62
CA THR A 44 53.51 -20.28 -5.76
C THR A 44 52.82 -19.94 -4.45
N GLY A 45 53.59 -19.71 -3.40
CA GLY A 45 53.05 -19.29 -2.10
C GLY A 45 52.22 -18.00 -2.17
N TRP A 46 52.58 -17.11 -3.09
CA TRP A 46 51.82 -15.88 -3.34
C TRP A 46 50.42 -16.13 -3.93
N ALA A 47 50.29 -17.12 -4.82
CA ALA A 47 48.99 -17.52 -5.37
C ALA A 47 48.08 -18.09 -4.29
N TRP A 48 48.62 -18.91 -3.37
CA TRP A 48 47.86 -19.42 -2.23
C TRP A 48 47.38 -18.30 -1.30
N LEU A 49 48.19 -17.31 -1.02
CA LEU A 49 47.81 -16.14 -0.22
C LEU A 49 46.67 -15.37 -0.91
N LEU A 50 46.75 -15.17 -2.23
CA LEU A 50 45.72 -14.52 -3.02
C LEU A 50 44.37 -15.30 -2.99
N TYR A 51 44.43 -16.63 -3.09
CA TYR A 51 43.23 -17.47 -2.99
C TYR A 51 42.57 -17.35 -1.60
N VAL A 52 43.34 -17.34 -0.53
CA VAL A 52 42.82 -17.15 0.83
C VAL A 52 42.15 -15.78 0.96
N ILE A 53 42.79 -14.73 0.46
CA ILE A 53 42.22 -13.37 0.49
C ILE A 53 40.89 -13.33 -0.29
N LEU A 54 40.85 -13.86 -1.51
CA LEU A 54 39.65 -13.92 -2.32
C LEU A 54 38.54 -14.73 -1.65
N PHE A 55 38.88 -15.85 -1.03
CA PHE A 55 37.94 -16.67 -0.28
C PHE A 55 37.35 -15.92 0.92
N VAL A 56 38.17 -15.20 1.68
CA VAL A 56 37.71 -14.39 2.82
C VAL A 56 36.84 -13.24 2.36
N LEU A 57 37.21 -12.55 1.28
CA LEU A 57 36.40 -11.47 0.71
C LEU A 57 35.02 -12.00 0.17
N PHE A 58 35.04 -13.15 -0.49
CA PHE A 58 33.84 -13.78 -1.02
C PHE A 58 32.89 -14.21 0.11
N THR A 59 33.40 -14.91 1.10
CA THR A 59 32.59 -15.33 2.27
C THR A 59 32.11 -14.12 3.07
N GLY A 60 32.93 -13.10 3.27
CA GLY A 60 32.54 -11.84 3.91
C GLY A 60 31.43 -11.12 3.15
N SER A 61 31.51 -11.08 1.82
CA SER A 61 30.45 -10.50 0.97
C SER A 61 29.13 -11.26 1.12
N ILE A 62 29.15 -12.59 1.13
CA ILE A 62 27.95 -13.40 1.32
C ILE A 62 27.32 -13.12 2.70
N VAL A 63 28.11 -13.13 3.77
CA VAL A 63 27.65 -12.84 5.13
C VAL A 63 27.03 -11.45 5.21
N TYR A 64 27.68 -10.45 4.61
CA TYR A 64 27.19 -9.08 4.56
C TYR A 64 25.82 -8.99 3.86
N VAL A 65 25.68 -9.62 2.68
CA VAL A 65 24.40 -9.64 1.94
C VAL A 65 23.30 -10.33 2.74
N LEU A 66 23.60 -11.49 3.35
CA LEU A 66 22.63 -12.22 4.16
C LEU A 66 22.19 -11.40 5.38
N PHE A 67 23.14 -10.73 6.06
CA PHE A 67 22.84 -9.84 7.18
C PHE A 67 21.99 -8.64 6.76
N TYR A 68 22.29 -8.04 5.59
CA TYR A 68 21.51 -6.93 5.03
C TYR A 68 20.08 -7.36 4.71
N ILE A 69 19.89 -8.51 4.07
CA ILE A 69 18.57 -9.08 3.76
C ILE A 69 17.80 -9.37 5.06
N TYR A 70 18.46 -9.98 6.05
CA TYR A 70 17.84 -10.25 7.35
C TYR A 70 17.36 -8.96 8.04
N ARG A 71 18.20 -7.93 8.04
CA ARG A 71 17.85 -6.62 8.62
C ARG A 71 16.65 -5.98 7.92
N LEU A 72 16.61 -6.01 6.59
CA LEU A 72 15.49 -5.50 5.82
C LEU A 72 14.18 -6.25 6.13
N ARG A 73 14.22 -7.57 6.16
CA ARG A 73 13.04 -8.38 6.50
C ARG A 73 12.53 -8.06 7.91
N HIS A 74 13.43 -7.96 8.86
CA HIS A 74 13.05 -7.63 10.24
C HIS A 74 12.40 -6.25 10.38
N GLN A 75 12.87 -5.25 9.63
CA GLN A 75 12.23 -3.93 9.59
C GLN A 75 10.80 -4.02 9.01
N VAL A 76 10.62 -4.73 7.91
CA VAL A 76 9.29 -4.93 7.30
C VAL A 76 8.35 -5.65 8.25
N ASP A 77 8.82 -6.68 8.94
CA ASP A 77 8.02 -7.43 9.91
C ASP A 77 7.56 -6.54 11.08
N ILE A 78 8.46 -5.70 11.62
CA ILE A 78 8.11 -4.75 12.68
C ILE A 78 7.06 -3.75 12.20
N GLU A 79 7.23 -3.17 11.00
CA GLU A 79 6.24 -2.25 10.44
C GLU A 79 4.87 -2.91 10.24
N GLN A 80 4.84 -4.15 9.76
CA GLN A 80 3.60 -4.91 9.61
C GLN A 80 2.93 -5.22 10.96
N GLN A 81 3.71 -5.60 11.97
CA GLN A 81 3.19 -5.84 13.31
C GLN A 81 2.61 -4.56 13.91
N LEU A 82 3.33 -3.45 13.83
CA LEU A 82 2.84 -2.14 14.29
C LEU A 82 1.56 -1.72 13.57
N SER A 83 1.49 -1.93 12.26
CA SER A 83 0.29 -1.66 11.47
C SER A 83 -0.89 -2.52 11.91
N ASN A 84 -0.66 -3.82 12.16
CA ASN A 84 -1.70 -4.74 12.64
C ASN A 84 -2.19 -4.39 14.06
N ILE A 85 -1.28 -4.06 14.97
CA ILE A 85 -1.63 -3.62 16.33
C ILE A 85 -2.48 -2.35 16.26
N LYS A 86 -2.05 -1.35 15.48
CA LYS A 86 -2.82 -0.11 15.27
C LYS A 86 -4.21 -0.40 14.70
N LEU A 87 -4.33 -1.32 13.73
CA LEU A 87 -5.62 -1.69 13.15
C LEU A 87 -6.55 -2.31 14.20
N ARG A 88 -6.03 -3.28 14.97
CA ARG A 88 -6.78 -3.96 16.02
C ARG A 88 -7.25 -2.98 17.07
N PHE A 89 -6.36 -2.13 17.57
CA PHE A 89 -6.66 -1.08 18.56
C PHE A 89 -7.82 -0.17 18.09
N PHE A 90 -7.78 0.33 16.84
CA PHE A 90 -8.87 1.16 16.31
C PHE A 90 -10.18 0.39 16.13
N THR A 91 -10.09 -0.89 15.78
CA THR A 91 -11.28 -1.75 15.64
C THR A 91 -11.92 -1.97 17.01
N ASP A 92 -11.13 -2.32 18.01
CA ASP A 92 -11.60 -2.60 19.36
C ASP A 92 -12.20 -1.33 20.00
N ILE A 93 -11.50 -0.18 19.93
CA ILE A 93 -12.05 1.10 20.41
C ILE A 93 -13.35 1.47 19.69
N SER A 94 -13.43 1.23 18.39
CA SER A 94 -14.66 1.57 17.66
C SER A 94 -15.84 0.70 18.08
N HIS A 95 -15.61 -0.55 18.41
CA HIS A 95 -16.66 -1.42 18.97
C HIS A 95 -17.04 -0.97 20.39
N GLU A 96 -16.05 -0.66 21.23
CA GLU A 96 -16.29 -0.21 22.59
C GLU A 96 -16.97 1.17 22.69
N LEU A 97 -16.72 2.07 21.73
CA LEU A 97 -17.40 3.37 21.66
C LEU A 97 -18.79 3.28 20.99
N ARG A 98 -18.99 2.34 20.05
CA ARG A 98 -20.30 2.18 19.39
C ARG A 98 -21.39 1.81 20.39
N THR A 99 -21.10 0.87 21.29
CA THR A 99 -22.07 0.38 22.27
C THR A 99 -22.63 1.49 23.15
N PRO A 100 -21.83 2.31 23.86
CA PRO A 100 -22.37 3.40 24.68
C PRO A 100 -23.06 4.48 23.85
N LEU A 101 -22.58 4.78 22.64
CA LEU A 101 -23.24 5.75 21.78
C LEU A 101 -24.61 5.26 21.29
N THR A 102 -24.74 3.97 20.98
CA THR A 102 -26.03 3.39 20.61
C THR A 102 -26.98 3.36 21.83
N LEU A 103 -26.46 3.05 23.02
CA LEU A 103 -27.24 3.08 24.26
C LEU A 103 -27.69 4.50 24.67
N ILE A 104 -26.98 5.54 24.22
CA ILE A 104 -27.42 6.95 24.38
C ILE A 104 -28.42 7.32 23.29
N SER A 105 -28.14 6.98 22.04
CA SER A 105 -28.96 7.39 20.88
C SER A 105 -30.34 6.75 20.88
N SER A 106 -30.43 5.46 21.27
CA SER A 106 -31.71 4.73 21.25
C SER A 106 -32.76 5.31 22.20
N PRO A 107 -32.50 5.52 23.50
CA PRO A 107 -33.47 6.14 24.40
C PRO A 107 -33.78 7.60 24.02
N VAL A 108 -32.80 8.35 23.53
CA VAL A 108 -33.03 9.74 23.08
C VAL A 108 -33.99 9.76 21.90
N ASN A 109 -33.84 8.83 20.94
CA ASN A 109 -34.79 8.74 19.82
C ASN A 109 -36.21 8.36 20.30
N GLU A 110 -36.31 7.37 21.19
CA GLU A 110 -37.56 6.91 21.75
C GLU A 110 -38.34 8.05 22.46
N VAL A 111 -37.61 8.84 23.25
CA VAL A 111 -38.18 10.01 23.95
C VAL A 111 -38.60 11.10 22.95
N LEU A 112 -37.77 11.37 21.93
CA LEU A 112 -38.07 12.37 20.89
C LEU A 112 -39.31 12.01 20.05
N GLU A 113 -39.55 10.71 19.83
CA GLU A 113 -40.65 10.21 19.00
C GLU A 113 -41.96 10.04 19.77
N ASN A 114 -41.89 9.62 21.04
CA ASN A 114 -43.04 9.11 21.77
C ASN A 114 -43.50 10.01 22.95
N GLU A 115 -42.73 11.02 23.34
CA GLU A 115 -42.99 11.83 24.49
C GLU A 115 -43.42 13.27 24.14
N ASP A 116 -44.36 13.81 24.89
CA ASP A 116 -44.73 15.24 24.86
C ASP A 116 -43.66 16.06 25.60
N LEU A 117 -42.75 16.61 24.86
CA LEU A 117 -41.60 17.38 25.40
C LEU A 117 -41.84 18.87 25.26
N SER A 118 -41.37 19.63 26.25
CA SER A 118 -41.22 21.07 26.12
C SER A 118 -40.28 21.39 24.93
N ALA A 119 -40.46 22.56 24.29
CA ALA A 119 -39.62 22.99 23.18
C ALA A 119 -38.12 22.94 23.51
N THR A 120 -37.77 23.40 24.74
CA THR A 120 -36.39 23.40 25.20
C THR A 120 -35.84 21.98 25.40
N ALA A 121 -36.62 21.06 25.97
CA ALA A 121 -36.22 19.67 26.13
C ALA A 121 -35.99 18.97 24.81
N ARG A 122 -36.90 19.17 23.85
CA ARG A 122 -36.77 18.65 22.47
C ARG A 122 -35.54 19.18 21.77
N GLU A 123 -35.22 20.46 21.91
CA GLU A 123 -34.03 21.06 21.35
C GLU A 123 -32.76 20.42 21.92
N HIS A 124 -32.66 20.30 23.24
CA HIS A 124 -31.49 19.70 23.92
C HIS A 124 -31.31 18.22 23.51
N LEU A 125 -32.37 17.42 23.49
CA LEU A 125 -32.29 16.01 23.07
C LEU A 125 -31.92 15.88 21.61
N THR A 126 -32.41 16.75 20.72
CA THR A 126 -32.02 16.79 19.31
C THR A 126 -30.52 17.09 19.15
N VAL A 127 -29.95 17.97 19.97
CA VAL A 127 -28.50 18.23 19.99
C VAL A 127 -27.72 16.99 20.40
N VAL A 128 -28.17 16.29 21.46
CA VAL A 128 -27.54 15.03 21.91
C VAL A 128 -27.58 13.96 20.82
N GLN A 129 -28.74 13.75 20.21
CA GLN A 129 -28.93 12.81 19.10
C GLN A 129 -27.97 13.11 17.94
N LYS A 130 -27.96 14.35 17.45
CA LYS A 130 -27.09 14.77 16.33
C LYS A 130 -25.60 14.55 16.64
N ASN A 131 -25.18 14.80 17.91
CA ASN A 131 -23.78 14.57 18.30
C ASN A 131 -23.45 13.07 18.39
N ALA A 132 -24.32 12.24 18.95
CA ALA A 132 -24.14 10.79 19.00
C ALA A 132 -24.02 10.20 17.57
N GLU A 133 -24.91 10.57 16.67
CA GLU A 133 -24.86 10.16 15.26
C GLU A 133 -23.57 10.65 14.55
N ARG A 134 -23.15 11.89 14.85
CA ARG A 134 -21.90 12.42 14.30
C ARG A 134 -20.70 11.62 14.76
N MET A 135 -20.64 11.24 16.04
CA MET A 135 -19.56 10.39 16.57
C MET A 135 -19.56 9.00 15.94
N LEU A 136 -20.73 8.37 15.77
CA LEU A 136 -20.86 7.09 15.09
C LEU A 136 -20.35 7.17 13.63
N ARG A 137 -20.72 8.23 12.90
CA ARG A 137 -20.21 8.46 11.54
C ARG A 137 -18.69 8.62 11.50
N LEU A 138 -18.11 9.43 12.38
CA LEU A 138 -16.66 9.62 12.45
C LEU A 138 -15.91 8.31 12.74
N MET A 139 -16.41 7.52 13.68
CA MET A 139 -15.85 6.20 13.98
C MET A 139 -15.85 5.27 12.75
N ASN A 140 -16.99 5.18 12.09
CA ASN A 140 -17.10 4.34 10.88
C ASN A 140 -16.16 4.84 9.76
N GLN A 141 -16.00 6.15 9.59
CA GLN A 141 -15.03 6.73 8.65
C GLN A 141 -13.58 6.36 8.99
N ILE A 142 -13.20 6.40 10.28
CA ILE A 142 -11.86 5.98 10.72
C ILE A 142 -11.63 4.49 10.45
N LEU A 143 -12.61 3.63 10.72
CA LEU A 143 -12.53 2.21 10.43
C LEU A 143 -12.41 1.92 8.93
N ASP A 144 -13.23 2.56 8.10
CA ASP A 144 -13.18 2.40 6.65
C ASP A 144 -11.83 2.90 6.10
N PHE A 145 -11.35 4.04 6.56
CA PHE A 145 -10.02 4.55 6.22
C PHE A 145 -8.90 3.56 6.56
N ARG A 146 -8.95 2.94 7.75
CA ARG A 146 -7.96 1.93 8.15
C ARG A 146 -8.03 0.66 7.32
N LYS A 147 -9.24 0.20 6.95
CA LYS A 147 -9.41 -0.94 6.03
C LYS A 147 -8.79 -0.67 4.66
N ILE A 148 -8.95 0.56 4.15
CA ILE A 148 -8.34 1.00 2.88
C ILE A 148 -6.81 1.02 3.00
N GLN A 149 -6.26 1.65 4.06
CA GLN A 149 -4.81 1.73 4.27
C GLN A 149 -4.12 0.37 4.26
N ASN A 150 -4.75 -0.63 4.88
CA ASN A 150 -4.20 -1.98 4.99
C ASN A 150 -4.63 -2.91 3.84
N GLN A 151 -5.19 -2.36 2.76
CA GLN A 151 -5.67 -3.14 1.60
C GLN A 151 -6.63 -4.28 1.99
N LYS A 152 -7.31 -4.15 3.14
CA LYS A 152 -8.27 -5.15 3.66
C LYS A 152 -9.72 -4.84 3.26
N MET A 153 -9.95 -3.74 2.55
CA MET A 153 -11.28 -3.41 2.06
C MET A 153 -11.61 -4.29 0.85
N LYS A 154 -12.55 -5.19 1.02
CA LYS A 154 -13.08 -6.00 -0.08
C LYS A 154 -14.04 -5.16 -0.90
N VAL A 155 -13.95 -5.27 -2.21
CA VAL A 155 -14.89 -4.66 -3.16
C VAL A 155 -15.77 -5.76 -3.71
N LEU A 156 -17.08 -5.65 -3.47
CA LEU A 156 -18.08 -6.61 -3.92
C LEU A 156 -18.92 -5.95 -5.02
N VAL A 157 -18.61 -6.26 -6.27
CA VAL A 157 -19.30 -5.66 -7.41
C VAL A 157 -20.51 -6.47 -7.83
N GLU A 158 -21.60 -5.76 -8.11
CA GLU A 158 -22.84 -6.30 -8.67
C GLU A 158 -23.35 -5.42 -9.82
N LYS A 159 -24.12 -6.01 -10.73
CA LYS A 159 -24.74 -5.26 -11.83
C LYS A 159 -25.86 -4.40 -11.28
N THR A 160 -25.66 -3.11 -11.23
CA THR A 160 -26.58 -2.15 -10.60
C THR A 160 -27.03 -1.07 -11.59
N ASP A 161 -28.29 -0.69 -11.54
CA ASP A 161 -28.79 0.51 -12.25
C ASP A 161 -28.43 1.76 -11.45
N LEU A 162 -27.64 2.64 -12.07
CA LEU A 162 -27.08 3.82 -11.43
C LEU A 162 -28.12 4.92 -11.19
N ILE A 163 -29.12 5.05 -12.08
CA ILE A 163 -30.11 6.14 -11.98
C ILE A 163 -30.98 6.01 -10.72
N PRO A 164 -31.67 4.88 -10.48
CA PRO A 164 -32.42 4.72 -9.24
C PRO A 164 -31.57 4.78 -7.98
N LEU A 165 -30.29 4.33 -8.07
CA LEU A 165 -29.39 4.38 -6.94
C LEU A 165 -29.01 5.82 -6.58
N LEU A 166 -28.73 6.67 -7.57
CA LEU A 166 -28.48 8.10 -7.35
C LEU A 166 -29.72 8.81 -6.81
N GLU A 167 -30.90 8.54 -7.36
CA GLU A 167 -32.16 9.10 -6.86
C GLU A 167 -32.38 8.74 -5.38
N LYS A 168 -32.11 7.49 -5.00
CA LYS A 168 -32.17 7.04 -3.60
C LYS A 168 -31.23 7.84 -2.68
N VAL A 169 -30.02 8.11 -3.12
CA VAL A 169 -29.09 8.93 -2.36
C VAL A 169 -29.58 10.38 -2.27
N MET A 170 -30.11 10.92 -3.37
CA MET A 170 -30.63 12.29 -3.44
C MET A 170 -31.81 12.54 -2.50
N ILE A 171 -32.65 11.55 -2.24
CA ILE A 171 -33.78 11.67 -1.31
C ILE A 171 -33.36 12.19 0.05
N ASN A 172 -32.16 11.79 0.56
CA ASN A 172 -31.67 12.22 1.85
C ASN A 172 -31.34 13.73 1.92
N PHE A 173 -31.29 14.40 0.79
CA PHE A 173 -30.93 15.81 0.70
C PHE A 173 -32.09 16.72 0.28
N ARG A 174 -33.28 16.15 0.00
CA ARG A 174 -34.44 16.95 -0.46
C ARG A 174 -34.85 18.00 0.55
N LEU A 175 -34.97 17.64 1.82
CA LEU A 175 -35.37 18.56 2.86
C LEU A 175 -34.41 19.76 2.98
N ILE A 176 -33.10 19.49 2.99
CA ILE A 176 -32.09 20.55 3.08
C ILE A 176 -32.04 21.40 1.79
N ALA A 177 -32.38 20.81 0.63
CA ALA A 177 -32.52 21.53 -0.62
C ALA A 177 -33.70 22.54 -0.56
N GLU A 178 -34.84 22.11 -0.03
CA GLU A 178 -36.01 22.95 0.17
C GLU A 178 -35.73 24.07 1.18
N GLU A 179 -35.18 23.77 2.35
CA GLU A 179 -34.83 24.74 3.39
C GLU A 179 -33.87 25.83 2.87
N LYS A 180 -32.88 25.44 2.08
CA LYS A 180 -31.89 26.36 1.48
C LYS A 180 -32.33 26.95 0.13
N LYS A 181 -33.48 26.55 -0.39
CA LYS A 181 -33.97 26.90 -1.75
C LYS A 181 -32.96 26.57 -2.83
N ILE A 182 -32.20 25.47 -2.70
CA ILE A 182 -31.25 25.01 -3.67
C ILE A 182 -31.96 24.23 -4.77
N ASN A 183 -31.71 24.58 -6.05
CA ASN A 183 -32.17 23.80 -7.19
C ASN A 183 -31.36 22.52 -7.34
N PHE A 184 -31.88 21.43 -6.73
CA PHE A 184 -31.18 20.13 -6.68
C PHE A 184 -31.80 19.17 -7.69
N ARG A 185 -31.06 18.78 -8.73
CA ARG A 185 -31.57 17.95 -9.83
C ARG A 185 -30.60 16.88 -10.30
N LEU A 186 -31.17 15.82 -10.90
CA LEU A 186 -30.43 14.81 -11.65
C LEU A 186 -30.62 15.08 -13.15
N ALA A 187 -29.51 15.23 -13.88
CA ALA A 187 -29.49 15.42 -15.33
C ALA A 187 -28.93 14.17 -15.99
N SER A 188 -29.74 13.40 -16.67
CA SER A 188 -29.37 12.22 -17.43
C SER A 188 -30.20 12.11 -18.68
N GLU A 189 -29.56 11.82 -19.82
CA GLU A 189 -30.28 11.54 -21.08
C GLU A 189 -30.94 10.16 -21.04
N LEU A 190 -30.43 9.23 -20.23
CA LEU A 190 -30.91 7.86 -20.14
C LEU A 190 -31.62 7.62 -18.81
N LYS A 191 -32.74 6.93 -18.88
CA LYS A 191 -33.55 6.56 -17.71
C LYS A 191 -32.97 5.39 -16.90
N SER A 192 -32.02 4.64 -17.48
CA SER A 192 -31.42 3.44 -16.88
C SER A 192 -30.01 3.27 -17.42
N ILE A 193 -29.04 3.09 -16.54
CA ILE A 193 -27.62 2.87 -16.88
C ILE A 193 -27.09 1.80 -15.96
N TYR A 194 -26.76 0.63 -16.51
CA TYR A 194 -26.19 -0.47 -15.73
C TYR A 194 -24.67 -0.40 -15.71
N ALA A 195 -24.09 -0.58 -14.51
CA ALA A 195 -22.66 -0.72 -14.29
C ALA A 195 -22.38 -1.80 -13.24
N TRP A 196 -21.16 -2.38 -13.27
CA TRP A 196 -20.69 -3.28 -12.22
C TRP A 196 -20.01 -2.46 -11.14
N ILE A 197 -20.67 -2.27 -10.01
CA ILE A 197 -20.22 -1.43 -8.91
C ILE A 197 -20.46 -2.12 -7.57
N ASP A 198 -19.69 -1.73 -6.55
CA ASP A 198 -20.01 -2.02 -5.16
C ASP A 198 -21.01 -0.95 -4.67
N ARG A 199 -22.24 -1.35 -4.50
CA ARG A 199 -23.36 -0.45 -4.19
C ARG A 199 -23.14 0.35 -2.90
N ASP A 200 -22.69 -0.32 -1.83
CA ASP A 200 -22.49 0.35 -0.53
C ASP A 200 -21.39 1.42 -0.61
N LYS A 201 -20.32 1.13 -1.31
CA LYS A 201 -19.21 2.09 -1.47
C LYS A 201 -19.61 3.22 -2.41
N PHE A 202 -20.36 2.92 -3.44
CA PHE A 202 -20.90 3.92 -4.34
C PHE A 202 -21.83 4.89 -3.60
N GLU A 203 -22.79 4.37 -2.83
CA GLU A 203 -23.71 5.19 -2.00
C GLU A 203 -22.90 6.12 -1.07
N LYS A 204 -21.84 5.59 -0.39
CA LYS A 204 -20.99 6.38 0.49
C LYS A 204 -20.22 7.49 -0.24
N ILE A 205 -19.67 7.19 -1.43
CA ILE A 205 -18.93 8.18 -2.24
C ILE A 205 -19.87 9.32 -2.62
N PHE A 206 -21.04 9.00 -3.18
CA PHE A 206 -21.99 10.01 -3.64
C PHE A 206 -22.60 10.79 -2.50
N PHE A 207 -22.91 10.15 -1.38
CA PHE A 207 -23.35 10.85 -0.18
C PHE A 207 -22.33 11.90 0.27
N ASN A 208 -21.04 11.55 0.28
CA ASN A 208 -19.97 12.49 0.66
C ASN A 208 -19.84 13.65 -0.35
N LEU A 209 -19.88 13.37 -1.66
CA LEU A 209 -19.80 14.39 -2.70
C LEU A 209 -20.99 15.36 -2.62
N ILE A 210 -22.20 14.85 -2.52
CA ILE A 210 -23.42 15.66 -2.40
C ILE A 210 -23.43 16.46 -1.10
N SER A 211 -23.04 15.84 0.02
CA SER A 211 -22.93 16.51 1.32
C SER A 211 -21.94 17.69 1.26
N ASN A 212 -20.81 17.52 0.57
CA ASN A 212 -19.85 18.61 0.34
C ASN A 212 -20.46 19.71 -0.54
N ALA A 213 -21.14 19.37 -1.62
CA ALA A 213 -21.84 20.33 -2.46
C ALA A 213 -22.82 21.18 -1.63
N PHE A 214 -23.70 20.55 -0.83
CA PHE A 214 -24.63 21.26 0.06
C PHE A 214 -23.98 22.10 1.15
N LYS A 215 -22.78 21.70 1.61
CA LYS A 215 -22.01 22.44 2.63
C LYS A 215 -21.44 23.75 2.08
N TYR A 216 -20.98 23.73 0.84
CA TYR A 216 -20.26 24.85 0.26
C TYR A 216 -21.06 25.66 -0.75
N THR A 217 -22.28 25.25 -1.08
CA THR A 217 -23.19 26.00 -1.94
C THR A 217 -24.07 26.90 -1.08
N PRO A 218 -24.09 28.21 -1.38
CA PRO A 218 -25.02 29.15 -0.76
C PRO A 218 -26.47 28.84 -1.08
N ALA A 219 -27.40 29.41 -0.32
CA ALA A 219 -28.83 29.34 -0.62
C ALA A 219 -29.14 29.93 -2.00
N GLU A 220 -30.27 29.46 -2.61
CA GLU A 220 -30.80 29.94 -3.89
C GLU A 220 -29.91 29.66 -5.12
N LYS A 221 -28.94 28.74 -4.98
CA LYS A 221 -28.04 28.28 -6.03
C LYS A 221 -28.43 26.89 -6.55
N ALA A 222 -27.67 26.35 -7.49
CA ALA A 222 -27.92 25.02 -8.06
C ALA A 222 -26.87 23.99 -7.70
N ILE A 223 -27.34 22.75 -7.54
CA ILE A 223 -26.51 21.53 -7.47
C ILE A 223 -27.08 20.55 -8.48
N THR A 224 -26.30 20.12 -9.45
CA THR A 224 -26.71 19.20 -10.49
C THR A 224 -25.85 17.94 -10.47
N ILE A 225 -26.50 16.77 -10.46
CA ILE A 225 -25.82 15.50 -10.69
C ILE A 225 -25.97 15.17 -12.17
N GLU A 226 -24.87 15.19 -12.91
CA GLU A 226 -24.87 14.90 -14.35
C GLU A 226 -24.38 13.47 -14.59
N VAL A 227 -25.12 12.71 -15.39
CA VAL A 227 -24.75 11.34 -15.76
C VAL A 227 -24.65 11.25 -17.27
N THR A 228 -23.46 10.98 -17.77
CA THR A 228 -23.20 10.80 -19.21
C THR A 228 -22.62 9.40 -19.46
N LYS A 229 -23.12 8.73 -20.50
CA LYS A 229 -22.65 7.43 -20.93
C LYS A 229 -21.96 7.54 -22.27
N GLN A 230 -20.72 7.11 -22.34
CA GLN A 230 -19.98 6.84 -23.56
C GLN A 230 -19.92 5.32 -23.80
N THR A 231 -19.29 4.88 -24.92
CA THR A 231 -19.28 3.45 -25.30
C THR A 231 -18.84 2.53 -24.16
N ASP A 232 -17.72 2.85 -23.51
CA ASP A 232 -17.11 2.00 -22.46
C ASP A 232 -17.04 2.67 -21.08
N LYS A 233 -17.61 3.87 -20.94
CA LYS A 233 -17.44 4.67 -19.72
C LYS A 233 -18.75 5.36 -19.36
N VAL A 234 -19.06 5.33 -18.07
CA VAL A 234 -20.08 6.18 -17.46
C VAL A 234 -19.37 7.24 -16.62
N THR A 235 -19.68 8.49 -16.86
CA THR A 235 -19.16 9.62 -16.08
C THR A 235 -20.31 10.19 -15.26
N ILE A 236 -20.10 10.35 -13.97
CA ILE A 236 -21.04 10.97 -13.06
C ILE A 236 -20.34 12.17 -12.43
N SER A 237 -20.92 13.33 -12.58
CA SER A 237 -20.40 14.59 -12.07
C SER A 237 -21.37 15.20 -11.07
N VAL A 238 -20.86 15.68 -9.95
CA VAL A 238 -21.62 16.52 -9.01
C VAL A 238 -21.15 17.95 -9.25
N VAL A 239 -22.00 18.76 -9.84
CA VAL A 239 -21.72 20.16 -10.22
C VAL A 239 -22.44 21.05 -9.23
N ASP A 240 -21.70 21.92 -8.54
CA ASP A 240 -22.21 22.88 -7.58
C ASP A 240 -21.85 24.32 -7.96
N GLU A 241 -22.70 25.26 -7.56
CA GLU A 241 -22.44 26.70 -7.68
C GLU A 241 -21.93 27.27 -6.34
N GLY A 242 -21.03 26.51 -5.69
CA GLY A 242 -20.44 26.88 -4.42
C GLY A 242 -19.31 27.91 -4.53
N ILE A 243 -18.65 28.13 -3.40
CA ILE A 243 -17.53 29.12 -3.30
C ILE A 243 -16.30 28.71 -4.15
N GLY A 244 -16.27 27.50 -4.69
CA GLY A 244 -15.14 26.96 -5.43
C GLY A 244 -13.94 26.59 -4.54
N ILE A 245 -12.90 26.09 -5.19
CA ILE A 245 -11.64 25.70 -4.54
C ILE A 245 -10.51 26.48 -5.19
N GLU A 246 -9.67 27.08 -4.40
CA GLU A 246 -8.49 27.81 -4.88
C GLU A 246 -7.57 26.89 -5.70
N PRO A 247 -7.10 27.30 -6.89
CA PRO A 247 -6.29 26.45 -7.77
C PRO A 247 -5.05 25.86 -7.10
N THR A 248 -4.45 26.56 -6.16
CA THR A 248 -3.29 26.11 -5.37
C THR A 248 -3.60 24.91 -4.51
N LYS A 249 -4.84 24.80 -4.00
CA LYS A 249 -5.33 23.73 -3.11
C LYS A 249 -5.86 22.51 -3.86
N LEU A 250 -6.12 22.62 -5.18
CA LEU A 250 -6.60 21.47 -5.98
C LEU A 250 -5.61 20.30 -6.00
N ARG A 251 -4.32 20.58 -5.96
CA ARG A 251 -3.28 19.51 -5.97
C ARG A 251 -3.22 18.73 -4.66
N THR A 252 -3.62 19.32 -3.55
CA THR A 252 -3.57 18.74 -2.21
C THR A 252 -4.93 18.20 -1.74
N LEU A 253 -6.01 18.48 -2.47
CA LEU A 253 -7.40 18.17 -2.11
C LEU A 253 -7.63 16.71 -1.70
N PHE A 254 -6.93 15.78 -2.33
CA PHE A 254 -7.01 14.34 -2.03
C PHE A 254 -5.86 13.86 -1.14
N GLN A 255 -5.01 14.77 -0.61
CA GLN A 255 -4.00 14.39 0.35
C GLN A 255 -4.63 14.18 1.73
N ARG A 256 -3.97 13.33 2.52
CA ARG A 256 -4.50 12.93 3.82
C ARG A 256 -4.47 14.10 4.81
N PHE A 257 -5.57 14.28 5.55
CA PHE A 257 -5.69 15.29 6.61
C PHE A 257 -5.68 16.76 6.15
N GLU A 258 -5.75 17.00 4.85
CA GLU A 258 -5.99 18.35 4.35
C GLU A 258 -7.45 18.73 4.59
N THR A 259 -7.66 19.68 5.45
CA THR A 259 -8.94 20.34 5.64
C THR A 259 -8.81 21.73 5.04
N LEU A 260 -9.64 22.07 4.06
CA LEU A 260 -9.75 23.45 3.60
C LEU A 260 -10.27 24.25 4.79
N ALA A 261 -9.37 24.90 5.53
CA ALA A 261 -9.77 25.72 6.67
C ALA A 261 -10.82 26.72 6.18
N GLN A 262 -11.98 26.72 6.82
CA GLN A 262 -12.96 27.79 6.63
C GLN A 262 -12.27 29.08 7.05
N GLN A 263 -12.03 29.96 6.11
CA GLN A 263 -11.86 31.36 6.43
C GLN A 263 -13.25 31.86 6.90
N ASN A 264 -13.32 32.17 8.17
CA ASN A 264 -14.45 32.90 8.76
C ASN A 264 -14.58 34.28 8.13
#